data_1faa579a66af86c94915139d2af44c71
#
_entry.id   1faa579a66af86c94915139d2af44c71
#
_cell.length_a   1.000
_cell.length_b   1.000
_cell.length_c   1.000
_cell.angle_alpha   90.00
_cell.angle_beta   90.00
_cell.angle_gamma   90.00
#
_symmetry.space_group_name_H-M   'P 1'
#
loop_
_entity.id
_entity.type
_entity.pdbx_description
1 polymer ?
#
loop_
_entity_poly.entity_id
_entity_poly.type
_entity_poly.pdbx_seq_one_letter_code
_entity_poly.pdbx_strand_id
1 'polypeptide(L)'
;MDDGTGPLASLLRQLILALGDPLDPKDGRPRISILLRVLGFCRESKVARASMILFFAGNVVDVLVSEGDTRRMPLSMMLGIYSSMACYTVLVRHKEDITTALRQAHRVAERLHRDGSPRSREVLQLMASRCRFVAKRFYPTYAALLALGTVSSFDHQTGVNQSLKGQKKILLIIRQVIEAFSSICGHVCLYTLLSYVLVIFASCSLLLREVGRVVKQTGKVGDAAAMHVQLVLGCSRMNAAFGVYLPHIAVAPSVIPLLSTVTIIMSAEKADMYVAGSFPAVLFYLAPLCEVGDMLVAGSDTFCFSAYCGPWLEEGPATRRCRWLLMSAPTMNLSAPGMVSVNRPTLRKAARTWFQFLQVLIKLKA
;
A
#
# COMPACT_ATOMS: atom_id res chain seq x y z
N MET A 1 -18.62 -1.20 23.95
CA MET A 1 -19.75 -0.42 23.44
C MET A 1 -19.82 -0.69 21.96
N ASP A 2 -20.84 -1.38 21.54
CA ASP A 2 -21.07 -1.73 20.13
C ASP A 2 -21.94 -0.58 19.58
N ASP A 3 -21.31 0.36 18.86
CA ASP A 3 -21.96 1.60 18.38
C ASP A 3 -23.02 1.33 17.29
N GLY A 4 -23.49 0.09 17.14
CA GLY A 4 -24.43 -0.29 16.08
C GLY A 4 -23.86 -0.20 14.66
N THR A 5 -22.62 0.30 14.53
CA THR A 5 -21.89 0.30 13.28
C THR A 5 -21.22 -1.06 13.07
N GLY A 6 -21.39 -1.66 11.90
CA GLY A 6 -20.80 -2.98 11.62
C GLY A 6 -19.27 -2.97 11.72
N PRO A 7 -18.65 -4.13 11.92
CA PRO A 7 -17.22 -4.25 12.23
C PRO A 7 -16.29 -3.75 11.10
N LEU A 8 -16.70 -3.81 9.83
CA LEU A 8 -15.94 -3.22 8.72
C LEU A 8 -16.05 -1.69 8.71
N ALA A 9 -17.26 -1.16 8.94
CA ALA A 9 -17.47 0.28 9.04
C ALA A 9 -16.67 0.87 10.20
N SER A 10 -16.65 0.20 11.36
CA SER A 10 -15.82 0.59 12.51
C SER A 10 -14.31 0.61 12.16
N LEU A 11 -13.80 -0.39 11.43
CA LEU A 11 -12.40 -0.39 10.98
C LEU A 11 -12.09 0.79 10.06
N LEU A 12 -12.94 1.02 9.06
CA LEU A 12 -12.77 2.13 8.11
C LEU A 12 -12.83 3.48 8.82
N ARG A 13 -13.75 3.63 9.80
CA ARG A 13 -13.84 4.81 10.66
C ARG A 13 -12.55 5.06 11.43
N GLN A 14 -11.95 4.02 12.02
CA GLN A 14 -10.65 4.14 12.71
C GLN A 14 -9.54 4.65 11.78
N LEU A 15 -9.50 4.19 10.53
CA LEU A 15 -8.54 4.65 9.53
C LEU A 15 -8.76 6.11 9.12
N ILE A 16 -10.01 6.55 9.01
CA ILE A 16 -10.36 7.95 8.73
C ILE A 16 -9.88 8.86 9.87
N LEU A 17 -10.15 8.46 11.11
CA LEU A 17 -9.70 9.21 12.31
C LEU A 17 -8.18 9.26 12.41
N ALA A 18 -7.48 8.20 11.96
CA ALA A 18 -6.02 8.17 11.90
C ALA A 18 -5.43 9.19 10.92
N LEU A 19 -6.16 9.53 9.86
CA LEU A 19 -5.78 10.61 8.95
C LEU A 19 -6.03 12.01 9.54
N GLY A 20 -6.56 12.10 10.75
CA GLY A 20 -6.83 13.36 11.44
C GLY A 20 -8.04 14.10 10.86
N ASP A 21 -9.04 13.33 10.42
CA ASP A 21 -10.29 13.86 9.89
C ASP A 21 -11.44 13.49 10.85
N PRO A 22 -11.99 14.45 11.60
CA PRO A 22 -13.12 14.21 12.49
C PRO A 22 -14.37 13.90 11.64
N LEU A 23 -14.91 12.71 11.84
CA LEU A 23 -16.19 12.31 11.22
C LEU A 23 -17.38 13.04 11.86
N ASP A 24 -17.29 13.33 13.16
CA ASP A 24 -18.25 14.12 13.93
C ASP A 24 -17.49 14.81 15.08
N PRO A 25 -17.67 16.12 15.30
CA PRO A 25 -17.04 16.84 16.42
C PRO A 25 -17.49 16.36 17.80
N LYS A 26 -18.59 15.59 17.90
CA LYS A 26 -19.07 14.98 19.13
C LYS A 26 -18.41 13.64 19.49
N ASP A 27 -17.68 13.05 18.55
CA ASP A 27 -16.95 11.81 18.82
C ASP A 27 -15.76 12.11 19.74
N GLY A 28 -15.85 11.64 20.97
CA GLY A 28 -14.76 11.73 21.94
C GLY A 28 -13.47 11.17 21.35
N ARG A 29 -12.31 11.76 21.70
CA ARG A 29 -10.99 11.38 21.15
C ARG A 29 -10.79 9.88 21.22
N PRO A 30 -10.73 9.16 20.09
CA PRO A 30 -10.52 7.71 20.10
C PRO A 30 -9.18 7.40 20.76
N ARG A 31 -9.08 6.24 21.42
CA ARG A 31 -7.78 5.69 21.85
C ARG A 31 -6.98 5.33 20.60
N ILE A 32 -6.33 6.34 20.02
CA ILE A 32 -5.46 6.17 18.85
C ILE A 32 -4.26 5.35 19.30
N SER A 33 -3.99 4.23 18.61
CA SER A 33 -2.81 3.41 18.89
C SER A 33 -1.52 4.25 18.77
N ILE A 34 -0.48 3.88 19.51
CA ILE A 34 0.84 4.55 19.47
C ILE A 34 1.32 4.67 18.00
N LEU A 35 1.09 3.64 17.20
CA LEU A 35 1.46 3.61 15.78
C LEU A 35 0.81 4.76 14.99
N LEU A 36 -0.48 5.02 15.21
CA LEU A 36 -1.21 6.10 14.52
C LEU A 36 -0.75 7.49 14.97
N ARG A 37 -0.27 7.63 16.21
CA ARG A 37 0.37 8.88 16.69
C ARG A 37 1.72 9.11 16.03
N VAL A 38 2.56 8.07 15.94
CA VAL A 38 3.85 8.12 15.23
C VAL A 38 3.64 8.49 13.76
N LEU A 39 2.60 7.92 13.14
CA LEU A 39 2.21 8.23 11.79
C LEU A 39 1.81 9.69 11.60
N GLY A 40 0.95 10.22 12.47
CA GLY A 40 0.58 11.62 12.48
C GLY A 40 1.82 12.52 12.62
N PHE A 41 2.73 12.17 13.53
CA PHE A 41 4.00 12.88 13.68
C PHE A 41 4.85 12.83 12.41
N CYS A 42 5.10 11.66 11.83
CA CYS A 42 5.90 11.53 10.61
C CYS A 42 5.31 12.33 9.44
N ARG A 43 4.00 12.38 9.32
CA ARG A 43 3.30 13.10 8.25
C ARG A 43 3.36 14.62 8.43
N GLU A 44 3.17 15.13 9.65
CA GLU A 44 3.05 16.57 9.94
C GLU A 44 4.38 17.24 10.25
N SER A 45 5.40 16.46 10.62
CA SER A 45 6.68 16.97 11.05
C SER A 45 7.53 17.47 9.88
N LYS A 46 7.85 18.78 9.91
CA LYS A 46 8.85 19.39 9.02
C LYS A 46 10.23 18.75 9.21
N VAL A 47 10.53 18.31 10.43
CA VAL A 47 11.79 17.64 10.78
C VAL A 47 11.89 16.30 10.08
N ALA A 48 10.84 15.48 10.09
CA ALA A 48 10.80 14.19 9.38
C ALA A 48 11.03 14.38 7.87
N ARG A 49 10.40 15.39 7.26
CA ARG A 49 10.60 15.71 5.84
C ARG A 49 12.02 16.17 5.55
N ALA A 50 12.54 17.09 6.36
CA ALA A 50 13.90 17.61 6.19
C ALA A 50 14.94 16.49 6.35
N SER A 51 14.78 15.60 7.34
CA SER A 51 15.69 14.47 7.54
C SER A 51 15.69 13.50 6.36
N MET A 52 14.52 13.18 5.76
CA MET A 52 14.45 12.34 4.57
C MET A 52 15.15 12.99 3.37
N ILE A 53 15.01 14.30 3.17
CA ILE A 53 15.70 15.04 2.11
C ILE A 53 17.22 15.03 2.33
N LEU A 54 17.68 15.30 3.56
CA LEU A 54 19.10 15.27 3.90
C LEU A 54 19.70 13.87 3.72
N PHE A 55 18.97 12.83 4.11
CA PHE A 55 19.40 11.46 3.93
C PHE A 55 19.49 11.08 2.45
N PHE A 56 18.48 11.47 1.64
CA PHE A 56 18.52 11.28 0.20
C PHE A 56 19.73 11.97 -0.43
N ALA A 57 19.95 13.25 -0.12
CA ALA A 57 21.09 14.03 -0.63
C ALA A 57 22.44 13.41 -0.22
N GLY A 58 22.56 12.97 1.04
CA GLY A 58 23.75 12.27 1.53
C GLY A 58 24.06 10.99 0.73
N ASN A 59 23.04 10.16 0.48
CA ASN A 59 23.23 8.94 -0.32
C ASN A 59 23.54 9.24 -1.80
N VAL A 60 23.02 10.32 -2.39
CA VAL A 60 23.43 10.77 -3.73
C VAL A 60 24.92 11.10 -3.76
N VAL A 61 25.42 11.85 -2.77
CA VAL A 61 26.85 12.15 -2.66
C VAL A 61 27.66 10.85 -2.51
N ASP A 62 27.22 9.94 -1.64
CA ASP A 62 27.91 8.66 -1.46
C ASP A 62 27.97 7.83 -2.74
N VAL A 63 26.89 7.79 -3.54
CA VAL A 63 26.87 7.11 -4.84
C VAL A 63 27.85 7.75 -5.83
N LEU A 64 27.99 9.08 -5.80
CA LEU A 64 28.89 9.80 -6.70
C LEU A 64 30.37 9.63 -6.32
N VAL A 65 30.67 9.54 -5.03
CA VAL A 65 32.05 9.44 -4.52
C VAL A 65 32.52 7.98 -4.43
N SER A 66 31.61 7.02 -4.22
CA SER A 66 31.94 5.60 -4.11
C SER A 66 32.36 5.01 -5.46
N GLU A 67 33.27 4.05 -5.45
CA GLU A 67 33.73 3.34 -6.66
C GLU A 67 33.38 1.84 -6.59
N GLY A 68 33.14 1.23 -7.75
CA GLY A 68 32.94 -0.21 -7.88
C GLY A 68 31.78 -0.75 -7.02
N ASP A 69 32.03 -1.82 -6.29
CA ASP A 69 31.05 -2.55 -5.51
C ASP A 69 30.50 -1.75 -4.30
N THR A 70 31.28 -0.79 -3.81
CA THR A 70 30.86 0.07 -2.67
C THR A 70 29.68 0.99 -3.00
N ARG A 71 29.40 1.25 -4.28
CA ARG A 71 28.23 2.05 -4.74
C ARG A 71 26.88 1.39 -4.50
N ARG A 72 26.83 0.05 -4.43
CA ARG A 72 25.54 -0.67 -4.45
C ARG A 72 24.69 -0.37 -3.24
N MET A 73 25.28 -0.27 -2.06
CA MET A 73 24.55 -0.02 -0.85
C MET A 73 23.99 1.41 -0.78
N PRO A 74 24.77 2.50 -0.98
CA PRO A 74 24.23 3.85 -1.07
C PRO A 74 23.13 3.98 -2.14
N LEU A 75 23.28 3.32 -3.28
CA LEU A 75 22.27 3.30 -4.34
C LEU A 75 20.97 2.64 -3.85
N SER A 76 21.06 1.51 -3.16
CA SER A 76 19.88 0.83 -2.61
C SER A 76 19.16 1.68 -1.56
N MET A 77 19.92 2.35 -0.68
CA MET A 77 19.37 3.27 0.32
C MET A 77 18.73 4.50 -0.31
N MET A 78 19.37 5.08 -1.33
CA MET A 78 18.84 6.19 -2.11
C MET A 78 17.50 5.83 -2.75
N LEU A 79 17.40 4.65 -3.37
CA LEU A 79 16.15 4.16 -3.97
C LEU A 79 15.07 3.90 -2.92
N GLY A 80 15.43 3.34 -1.77
CA GLY A 80 14.52 3.10 -0.65
C GLY A 80 13.91 4.39 -0.11
N ILE A 81 14.73 5.41 0.18
CA ILE A 81 14.23 6.69 0.66
C ILE A 81 13.45 7.46 -0.42
N TYR A 82 13.84 7.36 -1.69
CA TYR A 82 13.09 7.93 -2.81
C TYR A 82 11.65 7.39 -2.87
N SER A 83 11.48 6.07 -2.82
CA SER A 83 10.15 5.46 -2.78
C SER A 83 9.36 5.86 -1.53
N SER A 84 10.04 5.98 -0.40
CA SER A 84 9.43 6.44 0.86
C SER A 84 8.98 7.91 0.79
N MET A 85 9.76 8.78 0.13
CA MET A 85 9.39 10.17 -0.13
C MET A 85 8.19 10.28 -1.07
N ALA A 86 8.10 9.42 -2.08
CA ALA A 86 6.91 9.32 -2.93
C ALA A 86 5.67 8.95 -2.10
N CYS A 87 5.77 7.96 -1.20
CA CYS A 87 4.68 7.59 -0.29
C CYS A 87 4.31 8.73 0.66
N TYR A 88 5.28 9.42 1.24
CA TYR A 88 5.06 10.61 2.06
C TYR A 88 4.29 11.68 1.28
N THR A 89 4.67 11.93 0.04
CA THR A 89 4.03 12.92 -0.83
C THR A 89 2.55 12.57 -1.08
N VAL A 90 2.25 11.31 -1.34
CA VAL A 90 0.85 10.84 -1.50
C VAL A 90 0.06 11.06 -0.21
N LEU A 91 0.60 10.66 0.95
CA LEU A 91 -0.08 10.80 2.24
C LEU A 91 -0.36 12.26 2.63
N VAL A 92 0.49 13.20 2.20
CA VAL A 92 0.33 14.61 2.53
C VAL A 92 -0.54 15.32 1.49
N ARG A 93 -0.23 15.16 0.19
CA ARG A 93 -0.93 15.90 -0.87
C ARG A 93 -2.31 15.35 -1.22
N HIS A 94 -2.49 14.04 -1.13
CA HIS A 94 -3.72 13.34 -1.49
C HIS A 94 -4.49 12.82 -0.26
N LYS A 95 -4.26 13.45 0.90
CA LYS A 95 -4.97 13.10 2.15
C LYS A 95 -6.49 13.09 1.95
N GLU A 96 -7.02 14.13 1.29
CA GLU A 96 -8.46 14.28 1.05
C GLU A 96 -9.02 13.19 0.13
N ASP A 97 -8.27 12.79 -0.90
CA ASP A 97 -8.68 11.72 -1.81
C ASP A 97 -8.74 10.38 -1.09
N ILE A 98 -7.71 10.07 -0.27
CA ILE A 98 -7.66 8.87 0.57
C ILE A 98 -8.82 8.86 1.57
N THR A 99 -9.03 9.98 2.25
CA THR A 99 -10.12 10.12 3.23
C THR A 99 -11.48 9.98 2.56
N THR A 100 -11.67 10.58 1.38
CA THR A 100 -12.91 10.48 0.63
C THR A 100 -13.17 9.04 0.20
N ALA A 101 -12.16 8.31 -0.29
CA ALA A 101 -12.29 6.91 -0.64
C ALA A 101 -12.71 6.05 0.57
N LEU A 102 -12.08 6.28 1.72
CA LEU A 102 -12.46 5.60 2.98
C LEU A 102 -13.89 5.93 3.42
N ARG A 103 -14.31 7.20 3.34
CA ARG A 103 -15.67 7.62 3.68
C ARG A 103 -16.72 6.98 2.78
N GLN A 104 -16.45 6.88 1.46
CA GLN A 104 -17.36 6.22 0.54
C GLN A 104 -17.51 4.74 0.87
N ALA A 105 -16.40 4.04 1.07
CA ALA A 105 -16.41 2.63 1.48
C ALA A 105 -17.10 2.44 2.84
N HIS A 106 -16.86 3.33 3.79
CA HIS A 106 -17.52 3.33 5.12
C HIS A 106 -19.04 3.45 5.02
N ARG A 107 -19.54 4.44 4.25
CA ARG A 107 -20.99 4.65 4.07
C ARG A 107 -21.67 3.44 3.44
N VAL A 108 -21.05 2.83 2.44
CA VAL A 108 -21.58 1.62 1.80
C VAL A 108 -21.57 0.45 2.78
N ALA A 109 -20.46 0.25 3.53
CA ALA A 109 -20.38 -0.80 4.54
C ALA A 109 -21.42 -0.65 5.65
N GLU A 110 -21.65 0.58 6.11
CA GLU A 110 -22.69 0.90 7.12
C GLU A 110 -24.08 0.62 6.59
N ARG A 111 -24.41 1.07 5.36
CA ARG A 111 -25.71 0.78 4.73
C ARG A 111 -25.94 -0.71 4.56
N LEU A 112 -24.95 -1.46 4.06
CA LEU A 112 -25.05 -2.91 3.92
C LEU A 112 -25.15 -3.63 5.27
N HIS A 113 -24.55 -3.10 6.33
CA HIS A 113 -24.70 -3.66 7.66
C HIS A 113 -26.10 -3.44 8.23
N ARG A 114 -26.70 -2.25 8.01
CA ARG A 114 -28.03 -1.88 8.48
C ARG A 114 -29.12 -2.60 7.71
N ASP A 115 -29.07 -2.53 6.38
CA ASP A 115 -30.18 -2.92 5.48
C ASP A 115 -29.93 -4.26 4.79
N GLY A 116 -28.73 -4.84 4.99
CA GLY A 116 -28.29 -6.07 4.36
C GLY A 116 -28.80 -7.34 5.04
N SER A 117 -28.68 -8.45 4.33
CA SER A 117 -29.02 -9.78 4.84
C SER A 117 -28.09 -10.20 5.99
N PRO A 118 -28.49 -11.16 6.85
CA PRO A 118 -27.60 -11.75 7.87
C PRO A 118 -26.29 -12.24 7.28
N ARG A 119 -26.32 -12.85 6.10
CA ARG A 119 -25.15 -13.33 5.37
C ARG A 119 -24.21 -12.18 4.97
N SER A 120 -24.73 -11.03 4.55
CA SER A 120 -23.90 -9.85 4.24
C SER A 120 -23.19 -9.34 5.50
N ARG A 121 -23.84 -9.38 6.65
CA ARG A 121 -23.23 -9.00 7.94
C ARG A 121 -22.10 -9.94 8.33
N GLU A 122 -22.26 -11.25 8.16
CA GLU A 122 -21.21 -12.24 8.40
C GLU A 122 -19.99 -12.02 7.49
N VAL A 123 -20.23 -11.75 6.20
CA VAL A 123 -19.15 -11.46 5.24
C VAL A 123 -18.37 -10.20 5.62
N LEU A 124 -19.06 -9.13 6.04
CA LEU A 124 -18.43 -7.89 6.51
C LEU A 124 -17.62 -8.12 7.79
N GLN A 125 -18.13 -8.98 8.70
CA GLN A 125 -17.43 -9.35 9.93
C GLN A 125 -16.18 -10.18 9.64
N LEU A 126 -16.27 -11.15 8.74
CA LEU A 126 -15.14 -11.98 8.31
C LEU A 126 -14.05 -11.11 7.66
N MET A 127 -14.42 -10.15 6.83
CA MET A 127 -13.46 -9.24 6.23
C MET A 127 -12.75 -8.38 7.27
N ALA A 128 -13.50 -7.76 8.19
CA ALA A 128 -12.91 -6.97 9.26
C ALA A 128 -11.93 -7.79 10.11
N SER A 129 -12.26 -9.06 10.40
CA SER A 129 -11.38 -9.97 11.13
C SER A 129 -10.11 -10.30 10.34
N ARG A 130 -10.21 -10.54 9.02
CA ARG A 130 -9.06 -10.78 8.15
C ARG A 130 -8.16 -9.55 8.04
N CYS A 131 -8.73 -8.36 7.86
CA CYS A 131 -7.94 -7.12 7.84
C CYS A 131 -7.18 -6.90 9.16
N ARG A 132 -7.84 -7.14 10.31
CA ARG A 132 -7.19 -7.06 11.64
C ARG A 132 -6.10 -8.12 11.81
N PHE A 133 -6.34 -9.35 11.34
CA PHE A 133 -5.35 -10.43 11.39
C PHE A 133 -4.12 -10.09 10.56
N VAL A 134 -4.31 -9.62 9.32
CA VAL A 134 -3.22 -9.18 8.44
C VAL A 134 -2.44 -8.05 9.11
N ALA A 135 -3.12 -7.02 9.62
CA ALA A 135 -2.48 -5.91 10.31
C ALA A 135 -1.64 -6.38 11.51
N LYS A 136 -2.20 -7.25 12.37
CA LYS A 136 -1.49 -7.79 13.54
C LYS A 136 -0.22 -8.59 13.19
N ARG A 137 -0.20 -9.27 12.05
CA ARG A 137 0.96 -10.04 11.58
C ARG A 137 1.95 -9.18 10.79
N PHE A 138 1.42 -8.32 9.96
CA PHE A 138 2.18 -7.46 9.07
C PHE A 138 3.07 -6.47 9.82
N TYR A 139 2.51 -5.75 10.83
CA TYR A 139 3.26 -4.75 11.56
C TYR A 139 4.48 -5.28 12.34
N PRO A 140 4.40 -6.39 13.11
CA PRO A 140 5.56 -6.93 13.81
C PRO A 140 6.64 -7.46 12.86
N THR A 141 6.23 -8.20 11.81
CA THR A 141 7.17 -8.72 10.81
C THR A 141 7.92 -7.57 10.15
N TYR A 142 7.23 -6.51 9.91
CA TYR A 142 7.78 -5.33 9.30
C TYR A 142 8.70 -4.54 10.23
N ALA A 143 8.31 -4.35 11.48
CA ALA A 143 9.18 -3.75 12.49
C ALA A 143 10.49 -4.54 12.64
N ALA A 144 10.42 -5.88 12.55
CA ALA A 144 11.60 -6.74 12.55
C ALA A 144 12.48 -6.52 11.31
N LEU A 145 11.90 -6.44 10.10
CA LEU A 145 12.64 -6.14 8.86
C LEU A 145 13.27 -4.75 8.90
N LEU A 146 12.58 -3.76 9.45
CA LEU A 146 13.10 -2.42 9.67
C LEU A 146 14.31 -2.44 10.62
N ALA A 147 14.18 -3.11 11.75
CA ALA A 147 15.25 -3.26 12.73
C ALA A 147 16.48 -3.94 12.11
N LEU A 148 16.29 -5.03 11.36
CA LEU A 148 17.35 -5.71 10.62
C LEU A 148 18.03 -4.79 9.60
N GLY A 149 17.27 -4.06 8.81
CA GLY A 149 17.79 -3.11 7.83
C GLY A 149 18.61 -1.98 8.50
N THR A 150 18.13 -1.46 9.62
CA THR A 150 18.82 -0.40 10.37
C THR A 150 20.13 -0.91 10.99
N VAL A 151 20.11 -2.12 11.59
CA VAL A 151 21.32 -2.75 12.17
C VAL A 151 22.36 -3.05 11.09
N SER A 152 21.94 -3.61 9.95
CA SER A 152 22.85 -3.91 8.83
C SER A 152 23.47 -2.64 8.24
N SER A 153 22.67 -1.57 8.10
CA SER A 153 23.17 -0.25 7.67
C SER A 153 24.25 0.28 8.63
N PHE A 154 24.01 0.14 9.93
CA PHE A 154 24.94 0.56 10.97
C PHE A 154 26.27 -0.21 10.92
N ASP A 155 26.22 -1.52 10.73
CA ASP A 155 27.39 -2.40 10.67
C ASP A 155 28.26 -2.07 9.45
N HIS A 156 27.65 -1.87 8.29
CA HIS A 156 28.34 -1.46 7.08
C HIS A 156 29.04 -0.11 7.21
N GLN A 157 28.38 0.88 7.79
CA GLN A 157 28.98 2.22 7.99
C GLN A 157 30.14 2.21 8.98
N THR A 158 30.08 1.36 10.02
CA THR A 158 31.25 1.19 10.91
C THR A 158 32.45 0.63 10.18
N GLY A 159 32.27 -0.27 9.21
CA GLY A 159 33.32 -0.78 8.33
C GLY A 159 33.92 0.29 7.42
N VAL A 160 33.07 1.08 6.74
CA VAL A 160 33.50 2.20 5.86
C VAL A 160 34.20 3.29 6.67
N ASN A 161 33.78 3.55 7.91
CA ASN A 161 34.34 4.57 8.77
C ASN A 161 35.71 4.23 9.35
N GLN A 162 36.04 2.95 9.47
CA GLN A 162 37.43 2.54 9.79
C GLN A 162 38.42 2.93 8.70
N SER A 163 37.96 3.07 7.45
CA SER A 163 38.79 3.54 6.33
C SER A 163 38.93 5.06 6.25
N LEU A 164 38.00 5.83 6.85
CA LEU A 164 38.02 7.29 6.92
C LEU A 164 38.71 7.79 8.20
N LYS A 165 39.99 7.43 8.39
CA LYS A 165 40.82 7.91 9.50
C LYS A 165 40.96 9.45 9.42
N GLY A 166 40.13 10.17 10.15
CA GLY A 166 40.28 11.63 10.29
C GLY A 166 39.00 12.45 10.42
N GLN A 167 37.81 11.91 10.13
CA GLN A 167 36.58 12.66 10.36
C GLN A 167 36.22 12.68 11.85
N LYS A 168 35.77 13.83 12.32
CA LYS A 168 35.36 14.01 13.73
C LYS A 168 34.23 13.00 14.03
N LYS A 169 34.43 12.09 14.97
CA LYS A 169 33.45 11.06 15.42
C LYS A 169 32.03 11.61 15.63
N ILE A 170 31.92 12.87 16.02
CA ILE A 170 30.65 13.57 16.21
C ILE A 170 29.84 13.70 14.93
N LEU A 171 30.45 14.09 13.81
CA LEU A 171 29.75 14.22 12.51
C LEU A 171 29.19 12.88 12.04
N LEU A 172 29.93 11.83 12.32
CA LEU A 172 29.56 10.46 11.99
C LEU A 172 28.34 10.00 12.78
N ILE A 173 28.32 10.24 14.08
CA ILE A 173 27.18 9.96 14.97
C ILE A 173 25.94 10.75 14.53
N ILE A 174 26.10 12.04 14.22
CA ILE A 174 24.99 12.88 13.74
C ILE A 174 24.41 12.31 12.44
N ARG A 175 25.26 11.94 11.50
CA ARG A 175 24.85 11.32 10.24
C ARG A 175 24.04 10.04 10.50
N GLN A 176 24.54 9.13 11.35
CA GLN A 176 23.87 7.88 11.68
C GLN A 176 22.49 8.11 12.32
N VAL A 177 22.37 9.09 13.21
CA VAL A 177 21.09 9.46 13.84
C VAL A 177 20.08 9.97 12.80
N ILE A 178 20.53 10.85 11.87
CA ILE A 178 19.69 11.36 10.80
C ILE A 178 19.23 10.21 9.89
N GLU A 179 20.12 9.30 9.55
CA GLU A 179 19.84 8.15 8.70
C GLU A 179 18.83 7.19 9.34
N ALA A 180 19.05 6.79 10.59
CA ALA A 180 18.13 5.93 11.34
C ALA A 180 16.74 6.58 11.47
N PHE A 181 16.69 7.86 11.84
CA PHE A 181 15.42 8.59 11.96
C PHE A 181 14.69 8.71 10.62
N SER A 182 15.41 9.05 9.55
CA SER A 182 14.86 9.17 8.20
C SER A 182 14.34 7.83 7.67
N SER A 183 15.07 6.75 7.91
CA SER A 183 14.69 5.39 7.56
C SER A 183 13.39 5.00 8.27
N ILE A 184 13.29 5.23 9.57
CA ILE A 184 12.07 4.95 10.35
C ILE A 184 10.89 5.75 9.80
N CYS A 185 11.04 7.06 9.61
CA CYS A 185 9.98 7.92 9.07
C CYS A 185 9.54 7.50 7.66
N GLY A 186 10.50 7.22 6.78
CA GLY A 186 10.24 6.80 5.41
C GLY A 186 9.47 5.48 5.36
N HIS A 187 9.89 4.54 6.13
CA HIS A 187 9.24 3.23 6.20
C HIS A 187 7.84 3.32 6.82
N VAL A 188 7.65 4.10 7.87
CA VAL A 188 6.31 4.33 8.44
C VAL A 188 5.36 4.89 7.38
N CYS A 189 5.79 5.88 6.58
CA CYS A 189 4.99 6.43 5.48
C CYS A 189 4.65 5.38 4.42
N LEU A 190 5.64 4.60 4.01
CA LEU A 190 5.52 3.54 3.01
C LEU A 190 4.45 2.51 3.41
N TYR A 191 4.52 1.97 4.64
CA TYR A 191 3.57 0.94 5.11
C TYR A 191 2.20 1.47 5.39
N THR A 192 2.15 2.70 5.81
CA THR A 192 0.87 3.34 6.01
C THR A 192 0.13 3.50 4.71
N LEU A 193 0.79 4.05 3.70
CA LEU A 193 0.16 4.19 2.38
C LEU A 193 -0.25 2.83 1.84
N LEU A 194 0.64 1.82 1.91
CA LEU A 194 0.32 0.47 1.48
C LEU A 194 -0.90 -0.10 2.22
N SER A 195 -0.96 0.08 3.53
CA SER A 195 -2.11 -0.37 4.33
C SER A 195 -3.41 0.29 3.90
N TYR A 196 -3.40 1.61 3.62
CA TYR A 196 -4.58 2.31 3.10
C TYR A 196 -4.99 1.78 1.73
N VAL A 197 -4.06 1.64 0.81
CA VAL A 197 -4.30 1.10 -0.54
C VAL A 197 -4.94 -0.29 -0.46
N LEU A 198 -4.32 -1.19 0.31
CA LEU A 198 -4.80 -2.56 0.46
C LEU A 198 -6.20 -2.61 1.09
N VAL A 199 -6.43 -1.87 2.17
CA VAL A 199 -7.74 -1.88 2.86
C VAL A 199 -8.82 -1.25 1.98
N ILE A 200 -8.56 -0.13 1.30
CA ILE A 200 -9.55 0.53 0.45
C ILE A 200 -9.96 -0.39 -0.70
N PHE A 201 -9.01 -0.90 -1.48
CA PHE A 201 -9.33 -1.69 -2.66
C PHE A 201 -9.90 -3.07 -2.30
N ALA A 202 -9.40 -3.72 -1.24
CA ALA A 202 -9.98 -4.97 -0.76
C ALA A 202 -11.41 -4.77 -0.25
N SER A 203 -11.67 -3.67 0.49
CA SER A 203 -13.01 -3.32 0.95
C SER A 203 -13.93 -3.03 -0.22
N CYS A 204 -13.50 -2.22 -1.19
CA CYS A 204 -14.29 -1.92 -2.38
C CYS A 204 -14.63 -3.18 -3.18
N SER A 205 -13.67 -4.09 -3.40
CA SER A 205 -13.91 -5.36 -4.09
C SER A 205 -14.99 -6.19 -3.40
N LEU A 206 -14.91 -6.32 -2.09
CA LEU A 206 -15.90 -7.10 -1.33
C LEU A 206 -17.26 -6.41 -1.30
N LEU A 207 -17.30 -5.10 -1.05
CA LEU A 207 -18.52 -4.32 -1.04
C LEU A 207 -19.23 -4.39 -2.40
N LEU A 208 -18.49 -4.38 -3.53
CA LEU A 208 -19.05 -4.58 -4.86
C LEU A 208 -19.76 -5.93 -5.00
N ARG A 209 -19.16 -7.00 -4.49
CA ARG A 209 -19.80 -8.32 -4.50
C ARG A 209 -21.09 -8.34 -3.69
N GLU A 210 -21.10 -7.67 -2.53
CA GLU A 210 -22.30 -7.59 -1.69
C GLU A 210 -23.37 -6.69 -2.33
N VAL A 211 -22.99 -5.55 -2.91
CA VAL A 211 -23.90 -4.68 -3.68
C VAL A 211 -24.46 -5.46 -4.89
N GLY A 212 -23.66 -6.30 -5.54
CA GLY A 212 -24.11 -7.20 -6.59
C GLY A 212 -25.21 -8.16 -6.12
N ARG A 213 -25.16 -8.64 -4.87
CA ARG A 213 -26.25 -9.46 -4.30
C ARG A 213 -27.54 -8.65 -4.09
N VAL A 214 -27.42 -7.39 -3.68
CA VAL A 214 -28.58 -6.49 -3.54
C VAL A 214 -29.22 -6.21 -4.90
N VAL A 215 -28.42 -6.03 -5.94
CA VAL A 215 -28.88 -5.81 -7.33
C VAL A 215 -29.74 -6.98 -7.84
N LYS A 216 -29.51 -8.20 -7.39
CA LYS A 216 -30.33 -9.36 -7.78
C LYS A 216 -31.75 -9.30 -7.23
N GLN A 217 -32.01 -8.48 -6.22
CA GLN A 217 -33.33 -8.36 -5.59
C GLN A 217 -34.19 -7.34 -6.33
N THR A 218 -35.45 -7.67 -6.53
CA THR A 218 -36.43 -6.78 -7.15
C THR A 218 -36.62 -5.52 -6.28
N GLY A 219 -36.75 -4.36 -6.92
CA GLY A 219 -37.03 -3.08 -6.25
C GLY A 219 -35.84 -2.39 -5.58
N LYS A 220 -34.64 -3.02 -5.55
CA LYS A 220 -33.45 -2.45 -4.89
C LYS A 220 -32.34 -1.99 -5.85
N VAL A 221 -32.63 -1.96 -7.15
CA VAL A 221 -31.64 -1.59 -8.18
C VAL A 221 -31.14 -0.15 -8.01
N GLY A 222 -32.03 0.80 -7.64
CA GLY A 222 -31.66 2.19 -7.41
C GLY A 222 -30.69 2.36 -6.23
N ASP A 223 -30.95 1.66 -5.11
CA ASP A 223 -30.07 1.68 -3.95
C ASP A 223 -28.71 1.08 -4.28
N ALA A 224 -28.70 -0.04 -4.98
CA ALA A 224 -27.47 -0.69 -5.44
C ALA A 224 -26.68 0.21 -6.41
N ALA A 225 -27.34 0.92 -7.31
CA ALA A 225 -26.72 1.90 -8.19
C ALA A 225 -26.04 3.03 -7.41
N ALA A 226 -26.74 3.60 -6.42
CA ALA A 226 -26.19 4.65 -5.57
C ALA A 226 -24.92 4.15 -4.80
N MET A 227 -24.97 2.93 -4.24
CA MET A 227 -23.81 2.32 -3.57
C MET A 227 -22.66 2.04 -4.55
N HIS A 228 -22.96 1.53 -5.74
CA HIS A 228 -21.95 1.30 -6.80
C HIS A 228 -21.24 2.59 -7.19
N VAL A 229 -21.98 3.67 -7.46
CA VAL A 229 -21.40 4.99 -7.81
C VAL A 229 -20.46 5.48 -6.70
N GLN A 230 -20.84 5.33 -5.42
CA GLN A 230 -19.97 5.72 -4.31
C GLN A 230 -18.65 4.92 -4.31
N LEU A 231 -18.70 3.62 -4.53
CA LEU A 231 -17.50 2.78 -4.58
C LEU A 231 -16.62 3.13 -5.79
N VAL A 232 -17.22 3.35 -6.97
CA VAL A 232 -16.49 3.77 -8.18
C VAL A 232 -15.78 5.10 -7.96
N LEU A 233 -16.46 6.10 -7.39
CA LEU A 233 -15.85 7.39 -7.09
C LEU A 233 -14.71 7.28 -6.09
N GLY A 234 -14.88 6.49 -5.03
CA GLY A 234 -13.84 6.24 -4.05
C GLY A 234 -12.61 5.56 -4.65
N CYS A 235 -12.81 4.50 -5.41
CA CYS A 235 -11.73 3.78 -6.11
C CYS A 235 -11.03 4.67 -7.14
N SER A 236 -11.77 5.43 -7.92
CA SER A 236 -11.22 6.32 -8.95
C SER A 236 -10.33 7.40 -8.34
N ARG A 237 -10.77 8.06 -7.27
CA ARG A 237 -9.96 9.06 -6.55
C ARG A 237 -8.70 8.43 -5.96
N MET A 238 -8.83 7.28 -5.30
CA MET A 238 -7.67 6.58 -4.76
C MET A 238 -6.70 6.15 -5.85
N ASN A 239 -7.20 5.64 -6.97
CA ASN A 239 -6.36 5.24 -8.10
C ASN A 239 -5.67 6.45 -8.75
N ALA A 240 -6.35 7.57 -8.88
CA ALA A 240 -5.76 8.82 -9.38
C ALA A 240 -4.65 9.33 -8.45
N ALA A 241 -4.89 9.33 -7.15
CA ALA A 241 -3.93 9.77 -6.14
C ALA A 241 -2.70 8.86 -6.06
N PHE A 242 -2.91 7.53 -6.07
CA PHE A 242 -1.85 6.54 -5.91
C PHE A 242 -1.17 6.20 -7.24
N GLY A 243 -1.93 6.09 -8.33
CA GLY A 243 -1.45 5.61 -9.62
C GLY A 243 -0.30 6.43 -10.20
N VAL A 244 -0.35 7.77 -10.05
CA VAL A 244 0.74 8.66 -10.52
C VAL A 244 2.06 8.36 -9.81
N TYR A 245 2.00 8.01 -8.52
CA TYR A 245 3.19 7.73 -7.71
C TYR A 245 3.59 6.26 -7.70
N LEU A 246 2.73 5.38 -8.20
CA LEU A 246 2.97 3.94 -8.19
C LEU A 246 4.30 3.53 -8.86
N PRO A 247 4.71 4.08 -10.02
CA PRO A 247 6.02 3.79 -10.60
C PRO A 247 7.16 4.16 -9.65
N HIS A 248 7.09 5.33 -9.03
CA HIS A 248 8.11 5.81 -8.10
C HIS A 248 8.19 4.97 -6.83
N ILE A 249 7.04 4.52 -6.33
CA ILE A 249 6.95 3.64 -5.16
C ILE A 249 7.47 2.24 -5.48
N ALA A 250 7.23 1.75 -6.70
CA ALA A 250 7.64 0.42 -7.13
C ALA A 250 9.14 0.31 -7.47
N VAL A 251 9.86 1.42 -7.63
CA VAL A 251 11.30 1.40 -8.00
C VAL A 251 12.12 0.65 -6.96
N ALA A 252 12.02 1.00 -5.68
CA ALA A 252 12.81 0.36 -4.64
C ALA A 252 12.52 -1.15 -4.52
N PRO A 253 11.25 -1.60 -4.34
CA PRO A 253 10.97 -3.02 -4.21
C PRO A 253 11.29 -3.83 -5.48
N SER A 254 11.44 -3.19 -6.64
CA SER A 254 11.82 -3.87 -7.88
C SER A 254 13.33 -3.91 -8.09
N VAL A 255 14.03 -2.80 -7.85
CA VAL A 255 15.47 -2.65 -8.17
C VAL A 255 16.37 -3.17 -7.05
N ILE A 256 16.02 -2.94 -5.79
CA ILE A 256 16.85 -3.35 -4.65
C ILE A 256 17.12 -4.87 -4.65
N PRO A 257 16.12 -5.76 -4.84
CA PRO A 257 16.38 -7.20 -4.93
C PRO A 257 17.24 -7.59 -6.13
N LEU A 258 17.15 -6.86 -7.25
CA LEU A 258 18.05 -7.10 -8.39
C LEU A 258 19.49 -6.76 -8.03
N LEU A 259 19.75 -5.60 -7.42
CA LEU A 259 21.07 -5.21 -6.95
C LEU A 259 21.61 -6.21 -5.92
N SER A 260 20.78 -6.64 -4.99
CA SER A 260 21.11 -7.65 -3.99
C SER A 260 21.48 -8.99 -4.62
N THR A 261 20.73 -9.41 -5.66
CA THR A 261 21.03 -10.64 -6.41
C THR A 261 22.37 -10.55 -7.13
N VAL A 262 22.67 -9.41 -7.76
CA VAL A 262 23.98 -9.17 -8.40
C VAL A 262 25.09 -9.32 -7.36
N THR A 263 24.92 -8.73 -6.18
CA THR A 263 25.92 -8.81 -5.10
C THR A 263 26.16 -10.25 -4.64
N ILE A 264 25.09 -11.04 -4.41
CA ILE A 264 25.24 -12.46 -4.02
C ILE A 264 25.98 -13.29 -5.08
N ILE A 265 25.64 -13.08 -6.36
CA ILE A 265 26.20 -13.89 -7.43
C ILE A 265 27.63 -13.48 -7.76
N MET A 266 27.92 -12.19 -7.84
CA MET A 266 29.21 -11.67 -8.29
C MET A 266 30.27 -11.62 -7.18
N SER A 267 29.87 -11.29 -5.96
CA SER A 267 30.78 -11.29 -4.80
C SER A 267 30.72 -12.66 -4.15
N ALA A 268 31.82 -13.41 -4.14
CA ALA A 268 31.92 -14.70 -3.44
C ALA A 268 31.87 -14.54 -1.89
N GLU A 269 31.74 -13.32 -1.41
CA GLU A 269 31.68 -12.95 -0.01
C GLU A 269 30.31 -13.23 0.59
N LYS A 270 30.27 -13.36 1.92
CA LYS A 270 29.08 -13.66 2.72
C LYS A 270 27.94 -12.69 2.36
N ALA A 271 26.78 -13.25 2.06
CA ALA A 271 25.58 -12.47 1.82
C ALA A 271 25.34 -11.54 3.03
N ASP A 272 25.36 -10.23 2.79
CA ASP A 272 25.07 -9.22 3.81
C ASP A 272 23.61 -9.39 4.29
N MET A 273 23.36 -9.17 5.57
CA MET A 273 22.03 -9.20 6.18
C MET A 273 21.05 -8.26 5.47
N TYR A 274 21.51 -7.13 4.95
CA TYR A 274 20.73 -6.21 4.15
C TYR A 274 20.21 -6.85 2.86
N VAL A 275 21.05 -7.60 2.19
CA VAL A 275 20.71 -8.35 0.96
C VAL A 275 19.64 -9.39 1.25
N ALA A 276 19.80 -10.17 2.31
CA ALA A 276 18.81 -11.17 2.73
C ALA A 276 17.47 -10.53 3.12
N GLY A 277 17.50 -9.37 3.78
CA GLY A 277 16.30 -8.63 4.17
C GLY A 277 15.56 -7.96 3.01
N SER A 278 16.23 -7.65 1.90
CA SER A 278 15.61 -6.99 0.73
C SER A 278 14.72 -7.92 -0.11
N PHE A 279 15.00 -9.23 -0.13
CA PHE A 279 14.19 -10.22 -0.85
C PHE A 279 12.72 -10.26 -0.38
N PRO A 280 12.43 -10.33 0.93
CA PRO A 280 11.06 -10.28 1.41
C PRO A 280 10.32 -9.00 1.02
N ALA A 281 11.01 -7.88 0.82
CA ALA A 281 10.39 -6.60 0.50
C ALA A 281 9.54 -6.68 -0.79
N VAL A 282 9.99 -7.41 -1.82
CA VAL A 282 9.21 -7.61 -3.06
C VAL A 282 7.93 -8.38 -2.77
N LEU A 283 8.03 -9.47 -2.02
CA LEU A 283 6.89 -10.31 -1.68
C LEU A 283 5.86 -9.55 -0.83
N PHE A 284 6.33 -8.77 0.15
CA PHE A 284 5.46 -7.98 1.03
C PHE A 284 4.90 -6.71 0.37
N TYR A 285 5.48 -6.28 -0.74
CA TYR A 285 5.09 -5.06 -1.44
C TYR A 285 4.25 -5.32 -2.68
N LEU A 286 4.84 -5.95 -3.68
CA LEU A 286 4.22 -6.12 -4.98
C LEU A 286 3.14 -7.20 -4.98
N ALA A 287 3.34 -8.30 -4.25
CA ALA A 287 2.38 -9.39 -4.25
C ALA A 287 1.02 -8.99 -3.66
N PRO A 288 0.93 -8.35 -2.48
CA PRO A 288 -0.35 -7.87 -1.96
C PRO A 288 -1.03 -6.83 -2.86
N LEU A 289 -0.27 -5.92 -3.48
CA LEU A 289 -0.83 -4.93 -4.42
C LEU A 289 -1.44 -5.62 -5.65
N CYS A 290 -0.73 -6.58 -6.23
CA CYS A 290 -1.23 -7.34 -7.38
C CYS A 290 -2.44 -8.19 -7.02
N GLU A 291 -2.45 -8.78 -5.83
CA GLU A 291 -3.59 -9.55 -5.31
C GLU A 291 -4.83 -8.68 -5.16
N VAL A 292 -4.69 -7.51 -4.55
CA VAL A 292 -5.80 -6.58 -4.36
C VAL A 292 -6.29 -5.99 -5.68
N GLY A 293 -5.38 -5.75 -6.64
CA GLY A 293 -5.75 -5.37 -8.00
C GLY A 293 -6.63 -6.41 -8.68
N ASP A 294 -6.25 -7.69 -8.62
CA ASP A 294 -7.07 -8.80 -9.13
C ASP A 294 -8.41 -8.92 -8.40
N MET A 295 -8.40 -8.77 -7.07
CA MET A 295 -9.64 -8.79 -6.28
C MET A 295 -10.60 -7.70 -6.71
N LEU A 296 -10.11 -6.50 -7.03
CA LEU A 296 -10.91 -5.37 -7.47
C LEU A 296 -11.57 -5.65 -8.82
N VAL A 297 -10.80 -6.16 -9.79
CA VAL A 297 -11.32 -6.61 -11.10
C VAL A 297 -12.39 -7.68 -10.92
N ALA A 298 -12.09 -8.74 -10.17
CA ALA A 298 -13.03 -9.84 -9.93
C ALA A 298 -14.29 -9.38 -9.17
N GLY A 299 -14.18 -8.40 -8.28
CA GLY A 299 -15.32 -7.80 -7.59
C GLY A 299 -16.22 -7.03 -8.54
N SER A 300 -15.62 -6.26 -9.43
CA SER A 300 -16.31 -5.50 -10.47
C SER A 300 -17.05 -6.42 -11.47
N ASP A 301 -16.38 -7.45 -11.97
CA ASP A 301 -16.97 -8.43 -12.88
C ASP A 301 -18.13 -9.19 -12.23
N THR A 302 -17.95 -9.59 -10.96
CA THR A 302 -19.00 -10.25 -10.16
C THR A 302 -20.22 -9.33 -9.99
N PHE A 303 -20.01 -8.02 -9.80
CA PHE A 303 -21.09 -7.05 -9.73
C PHE A 303 -21.85 -6.95 -11.05
N CYS A 304 -21.15 -6.77 -12.17
CA CYS A 304 -21.74 -6.69 -13.50
C CYS A 304 -22.54 -7.96 -13.84
N PHE A 305 -21.97 -9.14 -13.57
CA PHE A 305 -22.66 -10.42 -13.74
C PHE A 305 -23.88 -10.56 -12.84
N SER A 306 -23.80 -10.04 -11.60
CA SER A 306 -24.95 -10.05 -10.69
C SER A 306 -26.08 -9.15 -11.16
N ALA A 307 -25.75 -8.01 -11.78
CA ALA A 307 -26.74 -7.16 -12.42
C ALA A 307 -27.41 -7.85 -13.61
N TYR A 308 -26.66 -8.62 -14.41
CA TYR A 308 -27.21 -9.44 -15.50
C TYR A 308 -28.19 -10.51 -14.99
N CYS A 309 -27.89 -11.19 -13.90
CA CYS A 309 -28.71 -12.26 -13.33
C CYS A 309 -29.96 -11.78 -12.56
N GLY A 310 -30.37 -10.52 -12.69
CA GLY A 310 -31.54 -9.98 -12.01
C GLY A 310 -32.89 -10.34 -12.68
N PRO A 311 -34.02 -10.02 -12.04
CA PRO A 311 -35.35 -10.37 -12.50
C PRO A 311 -35.89 -9.37 -13.57
N TRP A 312 -35.28 -9.37 -14.74
CA TRP A 312 -35.58 -8.44 -15.83
C TRP A 312 -37.05 -8.36 -16.24
N LEU A 313 -37.75 -9.52 -16.24
CA LEU A 313 -39.12 -9.61 -16.70
C LEU A 313 -40.11 -8.95 -15.74
N GLU A 314 -39.77 -8.95 -14.46
CA GLU A 314 -40.59 -8.39 -13.39
C GLU A 314 -40.38 -6.88 -13.19
N GLU A 315 -39.37 -6.32 -13.82
CA GLU A 315 -38.96 -4.92 -13.63
C GLU A 315 -39.60 -3.98 -14.63
N GLY A 316 -39.95 -2.76 -14.17
CA GLY A 316 -40.40 -1.68 -15.05
C GLY A 316 -39.29 -1.13 -15.94
N PRO A 317 -39.61 -0.37 -16.99
CA PRO A 317 -38.66 0.12 -18.00
C PRO A 317 -37.50 0.96 -17.41
N ALA A 318 -37.78 1.80 -16.41
CA ALA A 318 -36.77 2.62 -15.74
C ALA A 318 -35.75 1.77 -14.97
N THR A 319 -36.21 0.74 -14.25
CA THR A 319 -35.36 -0.17 -13.49
C THR A 319 -34.49 -1.01 -14.43
N ARG A 320 -35.07 -1.52 -15.56
CA ARG A 320 -34.31 -2.24 -16.58
C ARG A 320 -33.21 -1.37 -17.18
N ARG A 321 -33.49 -0.09 -17.48
CA ARG A 321 -32.49 0.86 -17.98
C ARG A 321 -31.37 1.09 -16.97
N CYS A 322 -31.70 1.27 -15.70
CA CYS A 322 -30.71 1.41 -14.64
C CYS A 322 -29.83 0.14 -14.53
N ARG A 323 -30.42 -1.04 -14.57
CA ARG A 323 -29.71 -2.34 -14.54
C ARG A 323 -28.79 -2.50 -15.74
N TRP A 324 -29.25 -2.12 -16.94
CA TRP A 324 -28.42 -2.14 -18.13
C TRP A 324 -27.20 -1.24 -18.02
N LEU A 325 -27.35 -0.01 -17.44
CA LEU A 325 -26.22 0.88 -17.17
C LEU A 325 -25.24 0.27 -16.17
N LEU A 326 -25.71 -0.42 -15.15
CA LEU A 326 -24.85 -1.10 -14.18
C LEU A 326 -24.06 -2.26 -14.81
N MET A 327 -24.65 -2.98 -15.75
CA MET A 327 -23.94 -4.04 -16.49
C MET A 327 -22.86 -3.53 -17.41
N SER A 328 -23.06 -2.35 -18.01
CA SER A 328 -22.10 -1.68 -18.90
C SER A 328 -21.09 -0.82 -18.13
N ALA A 329 -21.11 -0.84 -16.81
CA ALA A 329 -20.14 -0.08 -16.00
C ALA A 329 -18.71 -0.59 -16.25
N PRO A 330 -17.74 0.32 -16.39
CA PRO A 330 -16.35 -0.09 -16.64
C PRO A 330 -15.79 -0.89 -15.46
N THR A 331 -15.03 -1.91 -15.77
CA THR A 331 -14.31 -2.71 -14.76
C THR A 331 -13.29 -1.83 -14.03
N MET A 332 -13.38 -1.81 -12.72
CA MET A 332 -12.42 -1.09 -11.89
C MET A 332 -11.10 -1.85 -11.82
N ASN A 333 -10.00 -1.15 -12.02
CA ASN A 333 -8.67 -1.69 -11.94
C ASN A 333 -7.73 -0.77 -11.17
N LEU A 334 -6.67 -1.34 -10.62
CA LEU A 334 -5.54 -0.59 -10.07
C LEU A 334 -4.51 -0.42 -11.18
N SER A 335 -4.28 0.81 -11.61
CA SER A 335 -3.37 1.12 -12.71
C SER A 335 -2.60 2.41 -12.47
N ALA A 336 -1.44 2.52 -13.09
CA ALA A 336 -0.70 3.77 -13.21
C ALA A 336 -0.84 4.33 -14.63
N PRO A 337 -0.85 5.65 -14.81
CA PRO A 337 -0.84 6.27 -16.13
C PRO A 337 0.31 5.75 -16.98
N GLY A 338 0.03 5.23 -18.17
CA GLY A 338 1.04 4.68 -19.07
C GLY A 338 1.63 3.33 -18.65
N MET A 339 1.18 2.73 -17.56
CA MET A 339 1.61 1.40 -17.12
C MET A 339 0.49 0.36 -17.26
N VAL A 340 0.90 -0.90 -17.29
CA VAL A 340 -0.01 -2.05 -17.23
C VAL A 340 -0.74 -2.06 -15.87
N SER A 341 -1.97 -2.57 -15.83
CA SER A 341 -2.70 -2.78 -14.60
C SER A 341 -1.91 -3.62 -13.59
N VAL A 342 -2.00 -3.27 -12.31
CA VAL A 342 -1.34 -4.01 -11.22
C VAL A 342 -2.23 -5.20 -10.84
N ASN A 343 -1.81 -6.39 -11.28
CA ASN A 343 -2.55 -7.63 -11.13
C ASN A 343 -1.61 -8.84 -11.08
N ARG A 344 -2.13 -10.04 -10.84
CA ARG A 344 -1.34 -11.28 -10.81
C ARG A 344 -0.58 -11.56 -12.11
N PRO A 345 -1.15 -11.36 -13.33
CA PRO A 345 -0.38 -11.45 -14.57
C PRO A 345 0.86 -10.57 -14.59
N THR A 346 0.75 -9.33 -14.12
CA THR A 346 1.89 -8.40 -14.01
C THR A 346 2.95 -8.90 -13.04
N LEU A 347 2.54 -9.43 -11.87
CA LEU A 347 3.45 -10.05 -10.91
C LEU A 347 4.18 -11.25 -11.51
N ARG A 348 3.47 -12.14 -12.22
CA ARG A 348 4.06 -13.30 -12.91
C ARG A 348 5.07 -12.88 -13.98
N LYS A 349 4.75 -11.84 -14.75
CA LYS A 349 5.67 -11.28 -15.74
C LYS A 349 6.93 -10.72 -15.08
N ALA A 350 6.80 -9.95 -14.02
CA ALA A 350 7.92 -9.42 -13.25
C ALA A 350 8.80 -10.53 -12.68
N ALA A 351 8.21 -11.55 -12.06
CA ALA A 351 8.93 -12.70 -11.53
C ALA A 351 9.68 -13.47 -12.64
N ARG A 352 9.05 -13.70 -13.79
CA ARG A 352 9.69 -14.37 -14.94
C ARG A 352 10.88 -13.56 -15.47
N THR A 353 10.74 -12.26 -15.62
CA THR A 353 11.82 -11.37 -16.07
C THR A 353 12.97 -11.39 -15.07
N TRP A 354 12.69 -11.38 -13.77
CA TRP A 354 13.71 -11.49 -12.74
C TRP A 354 14.46 -12.83 -12.80
N PHE A 355 13.75 -13.96 -13.00
CA PHE A 355 14.35 -15.28 -13.18
C PHE A 355 15.28 -15.32 -14.42
N GLN A 356 14.84 -14.74 -15.55
CA GLN A 356 15.65 -14.66 -16.76
C GLN A 356 16.96 -13.86 -16.51
N PHE A 357 16.84 -12.74 -15.82
CA PHE A 357 17.98 -11.94 -15.43
C PHE A 357 18.97 -12.73 -14.55
N LEU A 358 18.47 -13.48 -13.58
CA LEU A 358 19.25 -14.33 -12.71
C LEU A 358 20.03 -15.41 -13.49
N GLN A 359 19.38 -16.06 -14.47
CA GLN A 359 20.04 -17.05 -15.34
C GLN A 359 21.16 -16.44 -16.18
N VAL A 360 20.98 -15.21 -16.68
CA VAL A 360 22.03 -14.50 -17.43
C VAL A 360 23.22 -14.20 -16.51
N LEU A 361 22.99 -13.73 -15.30
CA LEU A 361 24.06 -13.46 -14.32
C LEU A 361 24.86 -14.71 -13.96
N ILE A 362 24.20 -15.83 -13.74
CA ILE A 362 24.87 -17.10 -13.44
C ILE A 362 25.76 -17.53 -14.60
N LYS A 363 25.28 -17.40 -15.84
CA LYS A 363 26.09 -17.72 -17.04
C LYS A 363 27.28 -16.78 -17.25
N LEU A 364 27.17 -15.52 -16.85
CA LEU A 364 28.29 -14.57 -16.95
C LEU A 364 29.39 -14.81 -15.92
N LYS A 365 29.04 -15.50 -14.80
CA LYS A 365 29.99 -15.85 -13.76
C LYS A 365 30.68 -17.20 -14.02
N ALA A 366 30.04 -18.11 -14.73
CA ALA A 366 30.58 -19.42 -15.11
C ALA A 366 31.62 -19.28 -16.21
#